data_900206b1801e40ccea6abe7c0ec197e5
#
_entry.id   900206b1801e40ccea6abe7c0ec197e5
#
_cell.length_a   1.000
_cell.length_b   1.000
_cell.length_c   1.000
_cell.angle_alpha   90.00
_cell.angle_beta   90.00
_cell.angle_gamma   90.00
#
_symmetry.space_group_name_H-M   'P 1'
#
loop_
_entity.id
_entity.type
_entity.pdbx_description
1 polymer ?
#
loop_
_entity_poly.entity_id
_entity_poly.type
_entity_poly.pdbx_seq_one_letter_code
_entity_poly.pdbx_strand_id
1 'polypeptide(L)'
;MRDLNVSGLIIWTEASHFASMPSFYSDVLELPIRSDRKEFINFDLNSFRLTITVHSEIKNFAKDPLRIMINLGTPQIQETYKMLTAKGIAFQREPEQEKWGGWIATFRDPDGNVIQLLEEADHS
;
A
#
# COMPACT_ATOMS: atom_id res chain seq x y z
N MET A 1 6.78 15.56 23.77
CA MET A 1 7.52 15.36 22.50
C MET A 1 6.69 15.89 21.35
N ARG A 2 6.85 17.17 21.06
CA ARG A 2 6.06 17.80 20.01
C ARG A 2 6.69 17.72 18.65
N ASP A 3 7.97 17.30 18.60
CA ASP A 3 8.71 17.32 17.35
C ASP A 3 8.68 15.97 16.63
N LEU A 4 7.89 15.02 17.16
CA LEU A 4 7.72 13.73 16.50
C LEU A 4 6.69 13.83 15.36
N ASN A 5 7.02 13.25 14.23
CA ASN A 5 6.10 13.13 13.11
C ASN A 5 6.31 11.76 12.46
N VAL A 6 5.31 11.31 11.74
CA VAL A 6 5.45 10.06 10.99
C VAL A 6 6.10 10.38 9.65
N SER A 7 7.35 9.97 9.47
CA SER A 7 8.09 10.26 8.24
C SER A 7 7.91 9.17 7.18
N GLY A 8 7.55 7.96 7.60
CA GLY A 8 7.39 6.87 6.64
C GLY A 8 7.04 5.55 7.27
N LEU A 9 6.94 4.56 6.41
CA LEU A 9 6.66 3.17 6.76
C LEU A 9 7.66 2.28 6.05
N ILE A 10 8.19 1.29 6.75
CA ILE A 10 9.09 0.30 6.15
C ILE A 10 8.36 -1.03 6.11
N ILE A 11 8.34 -1.64 4.92
CA ILE A 11 7.86 -3.00 4.74
C ILE A 11 9.10 -3.87 4.52
N TRP A 12 9.32 -4.82 5.42
CA TRP A 12 10.41 -5.76 5.30
C TRP A 12 9.91 -6.99 4.55
N THR A 13 10.73 -7.51 3.65
CA THR A 13 10.37 -8.68 2.86
C THR A 13 11.52 -9.66 2.82
N GLU A 14 11.24 -10.89 2.44
CA GLU A 14 12.24 -11.93 2.23
C GLU A 14 12.95 -11.69 0.91
N ALA A 15 14.25 -12.01 0.84
CA ALA A 15 15.03 -11.74 -0.38
C ALA A 15 14.43 -12.37 -1.62
N SER A 16 13.88 -13.58 -1.51
CA SER A 16 13.27 -14.28 -2.65
C SER A 16 11.95 -13.63 -3.13
N HIS A 17 11.34 -12.77 -2.31
CA HIS A 17 10.11 -12.07 -2.66
C HIS A 17 10.37 -10.66 -3.19
N PHE A 18 11.62 -10.18 -3.09
CA PHE A 18 11.87 -8.76 -3.34
C PHE A 18 11.44 -8.31 -4.73
N ALA A 19 11.66 -9.15 -5.75
CA ALA A 19 11.33 -8.75 -7.12
C ALA A 19 9.84 -8.43 -7.31
N SER A 20 8.95 -9.19 -6.66
CA SER A 20 7.51 -8.99 -6.80
C SER A 20 6.98 -7.78 -6.03
N MET A 21 7.62 -7.43 -4.91
CA MET A 21 7.14 -6.34 -4.06
C MET A 21 7.31 -4.97 -4.70
N PRO A 22 8.50 -4.57 -5.17
CA PRO A 22 8.64 -3.26 -5.83
C PRO A 22 7.79 -3.16 -7.09
N SER A 23 7.71 -4.23 -7.87
CA SER A 23 6.91 -4.24 -9.10
C SER A 23 5.44 -3.94 -8.80
N PHE A 24 4.91 -4.52 -7.73
CA PHE A 24 3.53 -4.26 -7.32
C PHE A 24 3.33 -2.77 -7.01
N TYR A 25 4.19 -2.18 -6.20
CA TYR A 25 4.03 -0.80 -5.77
C TYR A 25 4.35 0.22 -6.86
N SER A 26 5.35 -0.07 -7.71
CA SER A 26 5.73 0.87 -8.76
C SER A 26 4.91 0.71 -10.04
N ASP A 27 4.66 -0.52 -10.47
CA ASP A 27 4.01 -0.76 -11.77
C ASP A 27 2.50 -0.84 -11.65
N VAL A 28 1.99 -1.51 -10.62
CA VAL A 28 0.55 -1.68 -10.46
C VAL A 28 -0.06 -0.46 -9.78
N LEU A 29 0.48 -0.06 -8.62
CA LEU A 29 -0.04 1.09 -7.89
C LEU A 29 0.47 2.43 -8.42
N GLU A 30 1.51 2.41 -9.24
CA GLU A 30 2.08 3.60 -9.87
C GLU A 30 2.54 4.65 -8.86
N LEU A 31 3.10 4.19 -7.73
CA LEU A 31 3.64 5.12 -6.75
C LEU A 31 4.96 5.70 -7.24
N PRO A 32 5.23 6.98 -6.98
CA PRO A 32 6.45 7.63 -7.50
C PRO A 32 7.70 7.14 -6.76
N ILE A 33 8.66 6.61 -7.52
CA ILE A 33 9.91 6.09 -6.98
C ILE A 33 10.83 7.26 -6.62
N ARG A 34 11.41 7.21 -5.40
CA ARG A 34 12.42 8.16 -4.98
C ARG A 34 13.83 7.57 -5.12
N SER A 35 14.03 6.34 -4.66
CA SER A 35 15.32 5.64 -4.74
C SER A 35 15.08 4.19 -5.07
N ASP A 36 15.91 3.64 -5.94
CA ASP A 36 15.82 2.25 -6.36
C ASP A 36 17.22 1.67 -6.38
N ARG A 37 17.51 0.83 -5.40
CA ARG A 37 18.81 0.19 -5.26
C ARG A 37 18.61 -1.30 -5.03
N LYS A 38 19.71 -2.05 -5.04
CA LYS A 38 19.65 -3.49 -4.82
C LYS A 38 18.96 -3.78 -3.47
N GLU A 39 17.91 -4.56 -3.51
CA GLU A 39 17.16 -4.99 -2.33
C GLU A 39 16.63 -3.82 -1.48
N PHE A 40 16.41 -2.68 -2.12
CA PHE A 40 15.92 -1.48 -1.45
C PHE A 40 15.22 -0.58 -2.46
N ILE A 41 13.96 -0.24 -2.20
CA ILE A 41 13.25 0.76 -3.00
C ILE A 41 12.41 1.61 -2.06
N ASN A 42 12.33 2.91 -2.31
CA ASN A 42 11.37 3.71 -1.59
C ASN A 42 10.63 4.65 -2.51
N PHE A 43 9.45 5.03 -2.06
CA PHE A 43 8.51 5.85 -2.79
C PHE A 43 8.27 7.13 -2.01
N ASP A 44 8.12 8.23 -2.74
CA ASP A 44 7.91 9.55 -2.14
C ASP A 44 6.43 9.90 -2.24
N LEU A 45 5.77 9.96 -1.09
CA LEU A 45 4.34 10.19 -0.99
C LEU A 45 4.06 11.43 -0.15
N ASN A 46 4.38 12.61 -0.71
CA ASN A 46 4.11 13.90 -0.05
C ASN A 46 4.67 13.94 1.37
N SER A 47 5.99 13.93 1.50
CA SER A 47 6.71 13.97 2.78
C SER A 47 6.60 12.69 3.61
N PHE A 48 5.89 11.69 3.11
CA PHE A 48 5.79 10.37 3.71
C PHE A 48 6.49 9.39 2.78
N ARG A 49 7.37 8.57 3.33
CA ARG A 49 8.11 7.60 2.53
C ARG A 49 7.68 6.18 2.82
N LEU A 50 7.38 5.46 1.76
CA LEU A 50 7.12 4.03 1.84
C LEU A 50 8.38 3.33 1.33
N THR A 51 9.00 2.51 2.18
CA THR A 51 10.24 1.81 1.86
C THR A 51 9.99 0.30 1.87
N ILE A 52 10.50 -0.39 0.86
CA ILE A 52 10.47 -1.84 0.80
C ILE A 52 11.90 -2.32 0.72
N THR A 53 12.30 -3.17 1.66
CA THR A 53 13.68 -3.63 1.73
C THR A 53 13.74 -5.03 2.36
N VAL A 54 14.89 -5.69 2.24
CA VAL A 54 15.06 -7.07 2.65
C VAL A 54 15.58 -7.16 4.07
N HIS A 55 15.03 -8.10 4.83
CA HIS A 55 15.50 -8.41 6.18
C HIS A 55 15.73 -9.91 6.30
N SER A 56 16.89 -10.31 6.80
CA SER A 56 17.29 -11.72 6.87
C SER A 56 16.38 -12.57 7.77
N GLU A 57 15.70 -11.96 8.73
CA GLU A 57 14.85 -12.69 9.66
C GLU A 57 13.39 -12.73 9.21
N ILE A 58 13.05 -12.05 8.12
CA ILE A 58 11.69 -12.08 7.58
C ILE A 58 11.57 -13.24 6.61
N LYS A 59 10.57 -14.08 6.85
CA LYS A 59 10.30 -15.27 6.03
C LYS A 59 8.83 -15.36 5.70
N ASN A 60 8.54 -15.80 4.47
CA ASN A 60 7.18 -16.08 3.99
C ASN A 60 6.31 -14.83 3.96
N PHE A 61 5.01 -15.03 4.14
CA PHE A 61 4.02 -13.96 4.02
C PHE A 61 3.70 -13.34 5.37
N ALA A 62 3.03 -12.21 5.35
CA ALA A 62 2.60 -11.53 6.56
C ALA A 62 1.72 -12.46 7.40
N LYS A 63 2.04 -12.58 8.69
CA LYS A 63 1.39 -13.54 9.58
C LYS A 63 0.12 -13.00 10.21
N ASP A 64 0.05 -11.70 10.44
CA ASP A 64 -1.11 -11.07 11.06
C ASP A 64 -1.38 -9.74 10.35
N PRO A 65 -1.75 -9.81 9.04
CA PRO A 65 -1.74 -8.64 8.18
C PRO A 65 -2.84 -7.62 8.48
N LEU A 66 -3.87 -8.00 9.22
CA LEU A 66 -4.92 -7.06 9.57
C LEU A 66 -4.53 -6.11 10.70
N ARG A 67 -3.44 -6.41 11.38
CA ARG A 67 -3.01 -5.60 12.54
C ARG A 67 -2.57 -4.20 12.12
N ILE A 68 -1.90 -4.08 10.97
CA ILE A 68 -1.46 -2.80 10.44
C ILE A 68 -1.82 -2.79 8.95
N MET A 69 -2.55 -1.78 8.54
CA MET A 69 -3.00 -1.63 7.17
C MET A 69 -2.47 -0.32 6.59
N ILE A 70 -2.17 -0.35 5.29
CA ILE A 70 -1.73 0.85 4.58
C ILE A 70 -2.96 1.50 3.97
N ASN A 71 -3.22 2.76 4.31
CA ASN A 71 -4.31 3.51 3.69
C ASN A 71 -3.78 4.34 2.55
N LEU A 72 -4.34 4.15 1.37
CA LEU A 72 -4.05 4.95 0.19
C LEU A 72 -5.29 5.77 -0.15
N GLY A 73 -5.18 7.07 -0.05
CA GLY A 73 -6.28 7.96 -0.37
C GLY A 73 -6.47 8.12 -1.86
N THR A 74 -7.71 8.18 -2.30
CA THR A 74 -8.06 8.48 -3.68
C THR A 74 -9.32 9.32 -3.73
N PRO A 75 -9.39 10.33 -4.61
CA PRO A 75 -10.63 11.10 -4.76
C PRO A 75 -11.69 10.37 -5.58
N GLN A 76 -11.35 9.24 -6.21
CA GLN A 76 -12.25 8.54 -7.12
C GLN A 76 -12.06 7.03 -6.97
N ILE A 77 -12.60 6.48 -5.88
CA ILE A 77 -12.37 5.08 -5.53
C ILE A 77 -12.91 4.10 -6.58
N GLN A 78 -14.04 4.43 -7.22
CA GLN A 78 -14.62 3.54 -8.22
C GLN A 78 -13.71 3.41 -9.44
N GLU A 79 -13.13 4.51 -9.90
CA GLU A 79 -12.22 4.48 -11.03
C GLU A 79 -10.91 3.78 -10.68
N THR A 80 -10.39 4.04 -9.48
CA THR A 80 -9.18 3.37 -9.00
C THR A 80 -9.40 1.87 -8.91
N TYR A 81 -10.55 1.47 -8.38
CA TYR A 81 -10.93 0.07 -8.29
C TYR A 81 -10.94 -0.60 -9.66
N LYS A 82 -11.57 0.04 -10.65
CA LYS A 82 -11.63 -0.50 -12.01
C LYS A 82 -10.25 -0.63 -12.64
N MET A 83 -9.41 0.37 -12.45
CA MET A 83 -8.06 0.37 -12.99
C MET A 83 -7.22 -0.76 -12.37
N LEU A 84 -7.26 -0.91 -11.06
CA LEU A 84 -6.48 -1.94 -10.37
C LEU A 84 -7.00 -3.34 -10.68
N THR A 85 -8.31 -3.51 -10.80
CA THR A 85 -8.90 -4.78 -11.20
C THR A 85 -8.44 -5.16 -12.61
N ALA A 86 -8.39 -4.19 -13.54
CA ALA A 86 -7.90 -4.42 -14.89
C ALA A 86 -6.42 -4.82 -14.91
N LYS A 87 -5.65 -4.40 -13.91
CA LYS A 87 -4.24 -4.79 -13.77
C LYS A 87 -4.05 -6.11 -13.02
N GLY A 88 -5.14 -6.79 -12.67
CA GLY A 88 -5.08 -8.12 -12.10
C GLY A 88 -5.23 -8.21 -10.59
N ILE A 89 -5.52 -7.10 -9.91
CA ILE A 89 -5.73 -7.15 -8.47
C ILE A 89 -7.09 -7.78 -8.14
N ALA A 90 -7.07 -8.76 -7.24
CA ALA A 90 -8.28 -9.37 -6.70
C ALA A 90 -8.60 -8.69 -5.37
N PHE A 91 -9.65 -7.88 -5.35
CA PHE A 91 -10.06 -7.20 -4.14
C PHE A 91 -10.75 -8.16 -3.19
N GLN A 92 -10.42 -8.06 -1.92
CA GLN A 92 -11.08 -8.82 -0.86
C GLN A 92 -12.37 -8.12 -0.45
N ARG A 93 -12.41 -6.80 -0.60
CA ARG A 93 -13.60 -6.01 -0.35
C ARG A 93 -13.70 -4.98 -1.46
N GLU A 94 -14.80 -5.05 -2.21
CA GLU A 94 -15.07 -4.05 -3.25
C GLU A 94 -15.45 -2.72 -2.60
N PRO A 95 -15.41 -1.60 -3.35
CA PRO A 95 -15.76 -0.32 -2.76
C PRO A 95 -17.14 -0.33 -2.10
N GLU A 96 -17.16 0.06 -0.83
CA GLU A 96 -18.38 0.16 -0.04
C GLU A 96 -18.39 1.46 0.72
N GLN A 97 -19.57 2.06 0.80
CA GLN A 97 -19.73 3.29 1.57
C GLN A 97 -19.93 2.97 3.04
N GLU A 98 -19.17 3.64 3.87
CA GLU A 98 -19.29 3.50 5.32
C GLU A 98 -20.32 4.48 5.88
N LYS A 99 -20.73 4.24 7.13
CA LYS A 99 -21.76 5.07 7.77
C LYS A 99 -21.36 6.53 7.90
N TRP A 100 -20.05 6.79 8.03
CA TRP A 100 -19.55 8.16 8.12
C TRP A 100 -19.46 8.87 6.77
N GLY A 101 -19.80 8.19 5.68
CA GLY A 101 -19.90 8.79 4.35
C GLY A 101 -18.75 8.48 3.41
N GLY A 102 -17.61 8.11 3.92
CA GLY A 102 -16.46 7.74 3.09
C GLY A 102 -16.61 6.35 2.50
N TRP A 103 -15.74 6.05 1.54
CA TRP A 103 -15.74 4.76 0.85
C TRP A 103 -14.42 4.05 1.09
N ILE A 104 -14.46 2.74 1.26
CA ILE A 104 -13.26 1.92 1.41
C ILE A 104 -13.31 0.70 0.50
N ALA A 105 -12.12 0.22 0.13
CA ALA A 105 -11.94 -1.04 -0.60
C ALA A 105 -10.63 -1.66 -0.11
N THR A 106 -10.50 -2.98 -0.18
CA THR A 106 -9.37 -3.67 0.45
C THR A 106 -8.78 -4.71 -0.49
N PHE A 107 -7.45 -4.72 -0.57
CA PHE A 107 -6.71 -5.73 -1.32
C PHE A 107 -5.38 -6.00 -0.62
N ARG A 108 -4.58 -6.92 -1.16
CA ARG A 108 -3.29 -7.28 -0.56
C ARG A 108 -2.15 -7.09 -1.54
N ASP A 109 -0.97 -6.81 -0.98
CA ASP A 109 0.25 -6.83 -1.78
C ASP A 109 0.75 -8.28 -1.93
N PRO A 110 1.83 -8.52 -2.70
CA PRO A 110 2.31 -9.90 -2.92
C PRO A 110 2.73 -10.65 -1.65
N ASP A 111 3.12 -9.95 -0.60
CA ASP A 111 3.48 -10.57 0.68
C ASP A 111 2.28 -10.75 1.61
N GLY A 112 1.10 -10.34 1.18
CA GLY A 112 -0.11 -10.46 1.98
C GLY A 112 -0.38 -9.29 2.91
N ASN A 113 0.39 -8.20 2.84
CA ASN A 113 0.10 -7.00 3.61
C ASN A 113 -1.19 -6.38 3.10
N VAL A 114 -2.02 -5.88 4.02
CA VAL A 114 -3.34 -5.35 3.66
C VAL A 114 -3.24 -3.88 3.30
N ILE A 115 -3.83 -3.53 2.17
CA ILE A 115 -3.91 -2.16 1.67
C ILE A 115 -5.37 -1.78 1.54
N GLN A 116 -5.72 -0.61 2.05
CA GLN A 116 -7.06 -0.08 1.96
C GLN A 116 -7.06 1.17 1.10
N LEU A 117 -7.96 1.22 0.13
CA LEU A 117 -8.25 2.46 -0.56
C LEU A 117 -9.28 3.22 0.24
N LEU A 118 -9.10 4.53 0.31
CA LEU A 118 -9.97 5.39 1.09
C LEU A 118 -10.34 6.62 0.28
N GLU A 119 -11.64 6.82 0.09
CA GLU A 119 -12.15 8.08 -0.45
C GLU A 119 -12.88 8.78 0.68
N GLU A 120 -12.45 10.00 1.01
CA GLU A 120 -13.05 10.76 2.09
C GLU A 120 -14.49 11.11 1.80
N ALA A 121 -15.28 11.27 2.84
CA ALA A 121 -16.65 11.75 2.71
C ALA A 121 -16.64 13.15 2.11
N ASP A 122 -17.65 13.43 1.29
CA ASP A 122 -17.82 14.76 0.70
C ASP A 122 -18.26 15.73 1.79
N HIS A 123 -17.48 16.79 1.97
CA HIS A 123 -17.73 17.82 2.98
C HIS A 123 -18.23 19.13 2.37
N SER A 124 -18.52 19.12 1.08
CA SER A 124 -18.97 20.33 0.40
C SER A 124 -20.39 20.77 0.77
#